data_2e7692ad1032608a32d17d2967719f95
#
_entry.id   2e7692ad1032608a32d17d2967719f95
#
_cell.length_a   1.000
_cell.length_b   1.000
_cell.length_c   1.000
_cell.angle_alpha   90.00
_cell.angle_beta   90.00
_cell.angle_gamma   90.00
#
_symmetry.space_group_name_H-M   'P 1'
#
loop_
_entity.id
_entity.type
_entity.pdbx_description
1 polymer ?
#
loop_
_entity_poly.entity_id
_entity_poly.type
_entity_poly.pdbx_seq_one_letter_code
_entity_poly.pdbx_strand_id
1 'polypeptide(L)'
;MSLRERKKLETRERIRAAAAELFTRHGYGAATMRQIARRAHVGLGTLFNYAEDKRDLVFLIFNEELNAVTDVALAEPRPGQALLEQLMAVFRVHYRWLAGKPVLARILLQELTFYSSGKQAATFLGIRKRLIDGIEQLVRNAQERRKIATREKPALIARHIFFVYSASLR
;
A
#
# COMPACT_ATOMS: atom_id res chain seq x y z
N MET A 1 14.55 11.78 -19.21
CA MET A 1 14.12 12.46 -17.96
C MET A 1 14.73 13.84 -17.91
N SER A 2 13.90 14.88 -17.79
CA SER A 2 14.36 16.28 -17.75
C SER A 2 15.04 16.60 -16.40
N LEU A 3 15.84 17.67 -16.34
CA LEU A 3 16.46 18.15 -15.10
C LEU A 3 15.40 18.48 -14.03
N ARG A 4 14.25 19.01 -14.44
CA ARG A 4 13.12 19.34 -13.56
C ARG A 4 12.50 18.09 -12.94
N GLU A 5 12.32 17.03 -13.74
CA GLU A 5 11.79 15.75 -13.25
C GLU A 5 12.75 15.09 -12.26
N ARG A 6 14.06 15.10 -12.56
CA ARG A 6 15.08 14.58 -11.63
C ARG A 6 15.05 15.31 -10.30
N LYS A 7 15.05 16.66 -10.29
CA LYS A 7 14.95 17.45 -9.05
C LYS A 7 13.67 17.18 -8.27
N LYS A 8 12.54 16.93 -8.97
CA LYS A 8 11.26 16.58 -8.33
C LYS A 8 11.34 15.23 -7.64
N LEU A 9 11.95 14.23 -8.28
CA LEU A 9 12.17 12.90 -7.68
C LEU A 9 13.10 12.97 -6.48
N GLU A 10 14.24 13.66 -6.60
CA GLU A 10 15.20 13.85 -5.50
C GLU A 10 14.53 14.52 -4.28
N THR A 11 13.71 15.54 -4.53
CA THR A 11 12.96 16.22 -3.46
C THR A 11 11.95 15.28 -2.80
N ARG A 12 11.22 14.50 -3.60
CA ARG A 12 10.27 13.48 -3.10
C ARG A 12 10.96 12.47 -2.19
N GLU A 13 12.14 11.96 -2.63
CA GLU A 13 12.89 10.98 -1.85
C GLU A 13 13.43 11.56 -0.54
N ARG A 14 13.92 12.80 -0.52
CA ARG A 14 14.33 13.47 0.72
C ARG A 14 13.16 13.62 1.71
N ILE A 15 11.98 14.00 1.22
CA ILE A 15 10.78 14.12 2.06
C ILE A 15 10.37 12.75 2.60
N ARG A 16 10.35 11.72 1.75
CA ARG A 16 10.02 10.34 2.12
C ARG A 16 10.96 9.81 3.22
N ALA A 17 12.26 9.95 3.02
CA ALA A 17 13.28 9.50 3.97
C ALA A 17 13.19 10.25 5.31
N ALA A 18 13.01 11.58 5.28
CA ALA A 18 12.86 12.40 6.47
C ALA A 18 11.59 12.03 7.28
N ALA A 19 10.48 11.79 6.60
CA ALA A 19 9.23 11.38 7.25
C ALA A 19 9.39 9.99 7.88
N ALA A 20 9.94 9.01 7.17
CA ALA A 20 10.17 7.66 7.68
C ALA A 20 11.10 7.67 8.90
N GLU A 21 12.19 8.43 8.86
CA GLU A 21 13.12 8.58 9.97
C GLU A 21 12.45 9.17 11.21
N LEU A 22 11.73 10.28 11.08
CA LEU A 22 11.08 10.94 12.20
C LEU A 22 9.94 10.10 12.79
N PHE A 23 9.15 9.42 11.97
CA PHE A 23 8.12 8.50 12.42
C PHE A 23 8.70 7.32 13.20
N THR A 24 9.85 6.81 12.77
CA THR A 24 10.51 5.68 13.44
C THR A 24 11.18 6.10 14.76
N ARG A 25 11.86 7.27 14.77
CA ARG A 25 12.62 7.70 15.93
C ARG A 25 11.80 8.37 17.03
N HIS A 26 10.85 9.21 16.65
CA HIS A 26 10.07 10.03 17.58
C HIS A 26 8.61 9.57 17.71
N GLY A 27 8.19 8.62 16.90
CA GLY A 27 6.80 8.18 16.79
C GLY A 27 5.95 9.11 15.91
N TYR A 28 4.90 8.54 15.33
CA TYR A 28 3.99 9.24 14.42
C TYR A 28 3.29 10.44 15.09
N GLY A 29 2.88 10.29 16.36
CA GLY A 29 2.19 11.35 17.12
C GLY A 29 3.03 12.61 17.28
N ALA A 30 4.30 12.45 17.69
CA ALA A 30 5.20 13.56 18.02
C ALA A 30 5.81 14.24 16.79
N ALA A 31 5.91 13.56 15.65
CA ALA A 31 6.46 14.14 14.42
C ALA A 31 5.52 15.20 13.84
N THR A 32 6.06 16.33 13.39
CA THR A 32 5.32 17.44 12.78
C THR A 32 5.77 17.69 11.34
N MET A 33 4.85 18.21 10.50
CA MET A 33 5.15 18.60 9.12
C MET A 33 6.34 19.58 9.04
N ARG A 34 6.45 20.51 10.00
CA ARG A 34 7.56 21.47 10.07
C ARG A 34 8.90 20.81 10.35
N GLN A 35 8.95 19.84 11.26
CA GLN A 35 10.17 19.06 11.54
C GLN A 35 10.58 18.24 10.31
N ILE A 36 9.62 17.61 9.63
CA ILE A 36 9.87 16.82 8.43
C ILE A 36 10.41 17.71 7.30
N ALA A 37 9.80 18.88 7.04
CA ALA A 37 10.27 19.83 6.04
C ALA A 37 11.73 20.27 6.31
N ARG A 38 12.03 20.64 7.56
CA ARG A 38 13.38 21.00 8.00
C ARG A 38 14.38 19.86 7.78
N ARG A 39 14.02 18.64 8.18
CA ARG A 39 14.86 17.44 8.03
C ARG A 39 15.11 17.06 6.58
N ALA A 40 14.13 17.30 5.72
CA ALA A 40 14.23 17.08 4.27
C ALA A 40 14.96 18.21 3.53
N HIS A 41 15.36 19.28 4.23
CA HIS A 41 15.92 20.50 3.65
C HIS A 41 15.02 21.10 2.54
N VAL A 42 13.73 21.25 2.85
CA VAL A 42 12.75 21.89 1.97
C VAL A 42 11.92 22.92 2.74
N GLY A 43 11.38 23.89 2.03
CA GLY A 43 10.36 24.78 2.61
C GLY A 43 9.06 24.02 2.93
N LEU A 44 8.34 24.48 3.96
CA LEU A 44 7.06 23.87 4.36
C LEU A 44 6.04 23.87 3.20
N GLY A 45 5.97 24.94 2.42
CA GLY A 45 5.14 25.01 1.20
C GLY A 45 5.53 23.96 0.16
N THR A 46 6.83 23.69 0.01
CA THR A 46 7.31 22.62 -0.87
C THR A 46 6.86 21.25 -0.37
N LEU A 47 6.91 20.99 0.94
CA LEU A 47 6.39 19.74 1.52
C LEU A 47 4.91 19.56 1.22
N PHE A 48 4.10 20.61 1.35
CA PHE A 48 2.67 20.57 1.04
C PHE A 48 2.35 20.30 -0.44
N ASN A 49 3.30 20.45 -1.35
CA ASN A 49 3.12 20.00 -2.74
C ASN A 49 3.15 18.47 -2.89
N TYR A 50 3.69 17.74 -1.90
CA TYR A 50 3.83 16.28 -1.92
C TYR A 50 2.85 15.56 -1.00
N ALA A 51 2.45 16.19 0.11
CA ALA A 51 1.54 15.61 1.09
C ALA A 51 0.74 16.72 1.79
N GLU A 52 -0.55 16.50 1.99
CA GLU A 52 -1.44 17.47 2.65
C GLU A 52 -1.29 17.48 4.17
N ASP A 53 -0.97 16.30 4.74
CA ASP A 53 -0.81 16.10 6.18
C ASP A 53 0.15 14.94 6.48
N LYS A 54 0.29 14.57 7.75
CA LYS A 54 1.11 13.44 8.18
C LYS A 54 0.60 12.10 7.66
N ARG A 55 -0.71 11.95 7.54
CA ARG A 55 -1.33 10.74 7.01
C ARG A 55 -0.96 10.55 5.55
N ASP A 56 -1.05 11.59 4.77
CA ASP A 56 -0.66 11.58 3.35
C ASP A 56 0.83 11.26 3.18
N LEU A 57 1.70 11.69 4.13
CA LEU A 57 3.11 11.31 4.16
C LEU A 57 3.33 9.80 4.42
N VAL A 58 2.48 9.14 5.20
CA VAL A 58 2.56 7.68 5.36
C VAL A 58 2.40 7.00 4.00
N PHE A 59 1.44 7.43 3.20
CA PHE A 59 1.23 6.87 1.87
C PHE A 59 2.31 7.30 0.85
N LEU A 60 2.92 8.47 1.01
CA LEU A 60 4.12 8.84 0.26
C LEU A 60 5.29 7.89 0.53
N ILE A 61 5.45 7.45 1.78
CA ILE A 61 6.48 6.48 2.17
C ILE A 61 6.22 5.12 1.51
N PHE A 62 4.97 4.67 1.49
CA PHE A 62 4.65 3.28 1.19
C PHE A 62 4.17 3.00 -0.24
N ASN A 63 3.57 3.96 -0.95
CA ASN A 63 2.89 3.70 -2.21
C ASN A 63 3.78 3.02 -3.26
N GLU A 64 5.04 3.43 -3.39
CA GLU A 64 5.95 2.86 -4.38
C GLU A 64 6.29 1.40 -4.06
N GLU A 65 6.67 1.12 -2.81
CA GLU A 65 6.96 -0.23 -2.36
C GLU A 65 5.72 -1.12 -2.37
N LEU A 66 4.58 -0.59 -1.91
CA LEU A 66 3.30 -1.32 -1.92
C LEU A 66 2.87 -1.68 -3.35
N ASN A 67 3.13 -0.77 -4.30
CA ASN A 67 2.90 -1.04 -5.71
C ASN A 67 3.73 -2.23 -6.20
N ALA A 68 5.05 -2.20 -5.98
CA ALA A 68 5.97 -3.27 -6.37
C ALA A 68 5.64 -4.60 -5.66
N VAL A 69 5.36 -4.56 -4.36
CA VAL A 69 4.96 -5.75 -3.57
C VAL A 69 3.66 -6.35 -4.10
N THR A 70 2.69 -5.52 -4.50
CA THR A 70 1.43 -6.00 -5.08
C THR A 70 1.66 -6.68 -6.43
N ASP A 71 2.56 -6.17 -7.27
CA ASP A 71 2.92 -6.82 -8.54
C ASP A 71 3.55 -8.19 -8.31
N VAL A 72 4.50 -8.30 -7.37
CA VAL A 72 5.11 -9.58 -6.96
C VAL A 72 4.03 -10.52 -6.40
N ALA A 73 3.16 -10.04 -5.52
CA ALA A 73 2.12 -10.85 -4.89
C ALA A 73 1.16 -11.45 -5.93
N LEU A 74 0.75 -10.67 -6.93
CA LEU A 74 -0.15 -11.13 -7.98
C LEU A 74 0.50 -12.09 -8.99
N ALA A 75 1.84 -12.13 -9.05
CA ALA A 75 2.59 -13.07 -9.87
C ALA A 75 2.83 -14.45 -9.18
N GLU A 76 2.66 -14.56 -7.85
CA GLU A 76 2.91 -15.78 -7.09
C GLU A 76 1.91 -16.94 -7.33
N PRO A 77 0.60 -16.70 -7.55
CA PRO A 77 -0.36 -17.79 -7.73
C PRO A 77 -0.01 -18.69 -8.93
N ARG A 78 0.00 -20.00 -8.69
CA ARG A 78 0.30 -20.99 -9.73
C ARG A 78 -0.98 -21.62 -10.28
N PRO A 79 -1.12 -21.73 -11.62
CA PRO A 79 -2.23 -22.46 -12.22
C PRO A 79 -2.30 -23.90 -11.70
N GLY A 80 -3.52 -24.35 -11.37
CA GLY A 80 -3.70 -25.72 -10.88
C GLY A 80 -3.81 -25.86 -9.36
N GLN A 81 -3.25 -24.95 -8.58
CA GLN A 81 -3.41 -24.94 -7.12
C GLN A 81 -4.87 -24.70 -6.69
N ALA A 82 -5.20 -25.10 -5.45
CA ALA A 82 -6.48 -24.75 -4.86
C ALA A 82 -6.58 -23.21 -4.67
N LEU A 83 -7.80 -22.65 -4.72
CA LEU A 83 -8.01 -21.20 -4.57
C LEU A 83 -7.39 -20.67 -3.27
N LEU A 84 -7.56 -21.40 -2.15
CA LEU A 84 -7.00 -20.99 -0.86
C LEU A 84 -5.47 -20.89 -0.92
N GLU A 85 -4.79 -21.83 -1.54
CA GLU A 85 -3.33 -21.82 -1.69
C GLU A 85 -2.86 -20.60 -2.51
N GLN A 86 -3.59 -20.29 -3.59
CA GLN A 86 -3.30 -19.13 -4.43
C GLN A 86 -3.49 -17.81 -3.64
N LEU A 87 -4.57 -17.68 -2.88
CA LEU A 87 -4.83 -16.52 -2.02
C LEU A 87 -3.77 -16.37 -0.94
N MET A 88 -3.40 -17.47 -0.29
CA MET A 88 -2.34 -17.47 0.72
C MET A 88 -0.97 -17.09 0.13
N ALA A 89 -0.68 -17.47 -1.11
CA ALA A 89 0.54 -17.04 -1.80
C ALA A 89 0.56 -15.50 -1.97
N VAL A 90 -0.55 -14.90 -2.46
CA VAL A 90 -0.70 -13.44 -2.58
C VAL A 90 -0.48 -12.74 -1.24
N PHE A 91 -1.20 -13.16 -0.20
CA PHE A 91 -1.18 -12.47 1.09
C PHE A 91 0.14 -12.64 1.84
N ARG A 92 0.80 -13.79 1.70
CA ARG A 92 2.12 -14.05 2.30
C ARG A 92 3.18 -13.05 1.88
N VAL A 93 3.15 -12.57 0.64
CA VAL A 93 4.06 -11.54 0.14
C VAL A 93 3.86 -10.23 0.91
N HIS A 94 2.61 -9.79 1.07
CA HIS A 94 2.30 -8.58 1.82
C HIS A 94 2.65 -8.71 3.32
N TYR A 95 2.35 -9.85 3.95
CA TYR A 95 2.71 -10.09 5.36
C TYR A 95 4.23 -10.04 5.58
N ARG A 96 5.01 -10.67 4.71
CA ARG A 96 6.48 -10.63 4.81
C ARG A 96 7.02 -9.22 4.66
N TRP A 97 6.49 -8.47 3.72
CA TRP A 97 6.88 -7.08 3.53
C TRP A 97 6.57 -6.20 4.75
N LEU A 98 5.38 -6.31 5.33
CA LEU A 98 4.98 -5.60 6.54
C LEU A 98 5.86 -6.01 7.74
N ALA A 99 6.13 -7.30 7.90
CA ALA A 99 6.97 -7.82 8.98
C ALA A 99 8.42 -7.29 8.94
N GLY A 100 8.93 -6.93 7.76
CA GLY A 100 10.24 -6.31 7.60
C GLY A 100 10.35 -4.87 8.12
N LYS A 101 9.23 -4.22 8.46
CA LYS A 101 9.17 -2.79 8.87
C LYS A 101 8.14 -2.57 10.00
N PRO A 102 8.26 -3.24 11.15
CA PRO A 102 7.17 -3.35 12.13
C PRO A 102 6.66 -2.00 12.65
N VAL A 103 7.55 -1.02 12.88
CA VAL A 103 7.16 0.32 13.37
C VAL A 103 6.34 1.07 12.33
N LEU A 104 6.85 1.19 11.10
CA LEU A 104 6.18 1.89 10.01
C LEU A 104 4.93 1.14 9.54
N ALA A 105 4.96 -0.20 9.52
CA ALA A 105 3.81 -1.02 9.18
C ALA A 105 2.64 -0.78 10.14
N ARG A 106 2.90 -0.67 11.45
CA ARG A 106 1.87 -0.34 12.45
C ARG A 106 1.22 1.01 12.14
N ILE A 107 2.01 2.02 11.79
CA ILE A 107 1.50 3.35 11.41
C ILE A 107 0.64 3.24 10.14
N LEU A 108 1.14 2.55 9.11
CA LEU A 108 0.37 2.32 7.88
C LEU A 108 -0.98 1.65 8.18
N LEU A 109 -0.99 0.58 8.97
CA LEU A 109 -2.19 -0.17 9.31
C LEU A 109 -3.22 0.65 10.11
N GLN A 110 -2.76 1.57 10.96
CA GLN A 110 -3.63 2.52 11.65
C GLN A 110 -4.28 3.51 10.69
N GLU A 111 -3.51 4.02 9.71
CA GLU A 111 -3.95 5.11 8.83
C GLU A 111 -4.72 4.65 7.59
N LEU A 112 -4.59 3.38 7.16
CA LEU A 112 -5.13 2.93 5.87
C LEU A 112 -6.66 2.80 5.83
N THR A 113 -7.32 2.67 6.99
CA THR A 113 -8.75 2.28 7.04
C THR A 113 -9.67 3.26 6.32
N PHE A 114 -9.47 4.55 6.53
CA PHE A 114 -10.32 5.61 6.00
C PHE A 114 -9.55 6.56 5.08
N TYR A 115 -8.42 6.12 4.56
CA TYR A 115 -7.65 6.94 3.65
C TYR A 115 -8.26 6.90 2.25
N SER A 116 -8.90 7.99 1.87
CA SER A 116 -9.62 8.13 0.59
C SER A 116 -9.37 9.48 -0.10
N SER A 117 -8.67 10.41 0.56
CA SER A 117 -8.37 11.74 0.04
C SER A 117 -6.93 12.14 0.37
N GLY A 118 -6.39 13.12 -0.34
CA GLY A 118 -5.01 13.58 -0.23
C GLY A 118 -4.23 13.33 -1.53
N LYS A 119 -3.02 13.85 -1.60
CA LYS A 119 -2.17 13.79 -2.81
C LYS A 119 -1.71 12.39 -3.18
N GLN A 120 -1.67 11.48 -2.20
CA GLN A 120 -1.24 10.11 -2.37
C GLN A 120 -2.42 9.13 -2.54
N ALA A 121 -3.65 9.59 -2.33
CA ALA A 121 -4.85 8.75 -2.28
C ALA A 121 -5.12 8.04 -3.61
N ALA A 122 -5.04 8.73 -4.74
CA ALA A 122 -5.30 8.13 -6.05
C ALA A 122 -4.37 6.94 -6.33
N THR A 123 -3.07 7.07 -5.99
CA THR A 123 -2.09 5.99 -6.13
C THR A 123 -2.44 4.82 -5.23
N PHE A 124 -2.69 5.07 -3.94
CA PHE A 124 -3.06 4.03 -2.98
C PHE A 124 -4.33 3.27 -3.39
N LEU A 125 -5.39 3.99 -3.76
CA LEU A 125 -6.65 3.40 -4.18
C LEU A 125 -6.50 2.59 -5.47
N GLY A 126 -5.65 3.04 -6.40
CA GLY A 126 -5.30 2.28 -7.60
C GLY A 126 -4.60 0.95 -7.28
N ILE A 127 -3.64 0.95 -6.35
CA ILE A 127 -2.95 -0.27 -5.90
C ILE A 127 -3.95 -1.23 -5.24
N ARG A 128 -4.79 -0.72 -4.33
CA ARG A 128 -5.85 -1.50 -3.68
C ARG A 128 -6.82 -2.11 -4.68
N LYS A 129 -7.23 -1.32 -5.68
CA LYS A 129 -8.11 -1.81 -6.75
C LYS A 129 -7.46 -2.97 -7.51
N ARG A 130 -6.20 -2.84 -7.91
CA ARG A 130 -5.48 -3.91 -8.61
C ARG A 130 -5.39 -5.20 -7.80
N LEU A 131 -5.16 -5.10 -6.49
CA LEU A 131 -5.16 -6.28 -5.62
C LEU A 131 -6.52 -6.96 -5.60
N ILE A 132 -7.61 -6.19 -5.47
CA ILE A 132 -8.98 -6.72 -5.51
C ILE A 132 -9.29 -7.36 -6.88
N ASP A 133 -8.93 -6.70 -7.96
CA ASP A 133 -9.13 -7.21 -9.33
C ASP A 133 -8.36 -8.53 -9.55
N GLY A 134 -7.13 -8.62 -9.02
CA GLY A 134 -6.34 -9.86 -9.05
C GLY A 134 -6.99 -11.00 -8.27
N ILE A 135 -7.51 -10.73 -7.07
CA ILE A 135 -8.28 -11.71 -6.28
C ILE A 135 -9.54 -12.13 -7.05
N GLU A 136 -10.25 -11.18 -7.67
CA GLU A 136 -11.42 -11.48 -8.50
C GLU A 136 -11.08 -12.46 -9.62
N GLN A 137 -9.96 -12.26 -10.29
CA GLN A 137 -9.52 -13.14 -11.36
C GLN A 137 -9.23 -14.56 -10.86
N LEU A 138 -8.61 -14.71 -9.67
CA LEU A 138 -8.40 -16.02 -9.04
C LEU A 138 -9.72 -16.74 -8.73
N VAL A 139 -10.69 -16.00 -8.19
CA VAL A 139 -12.04 -16.54 -7.91
C VAL A 139 -12.74 -16.95 -9.19
N ARG A 140 -12.73 -16.12 -10.23
CA ARG A 140 -13.32 -16.40 -11.54
C ARG A 140 -12.73 -17.67 -12.15
N ASN A 141 -11.42 -17.79 -12.18
CA ASN A 141 -10.72 -18.98 -12.66
C ASN A 141 -11.11 -20.24 -11.88
N ALA A 142 -11.30 -20.14 -10.57
CA ALA A 142 -11.70 -21.26 -9.74
C ALA A 142 -13.15 -21.69 -10.00
N GLN A 143 -14.06 -20.76 -10.28
CA GLN A 143 -15.44 -21.05 -10.67
C GLN A 143 -15.51 -21.72 -12.04
N GLU A 144 -14.84 -21.16 -13.05
CA GLU A 144 -14.79 -21.71 -14.42
C GLU A 144 -14.25 -23.14 -14.44
N ARG A 145 -13.24 -23.43 -13.60
CA ARG A 145 -12.66 -24.77 -13.43
C ARG A 145 -13.43 -25.67 -12.48
N ARG A 146 -14.59 -25.24 -11.97
CA ARG A 146 -15.45 -25.96 -11.01
C ARG A 146 -14.72 -26.38 -9.73
N LYS A 147 -13.70 -25.61 -9.32
CA LYS A 147 -12.95 -25.85 -8.06
C LYS A 147 -13.64 -25.30 -6.84
N ILE A 148 -14.61 -24.41 -7.02
CA ILE A 148 -15.50 -23.89 -5.97
C ILE A 148 -16.95 -23.95 -6.44
N ALA A 149 -17.84 -24.40 -5.55
CA ALA A 149 -19.27 -24.57 -5.83
C ALA A 149 -20.05 -23.33 -5.32
N THR A 150 -19.89 -22.20 -6.00
CA THR A 150 -20.68 -20.99 -5.68
C THR A 150 -21.17 -20.33 -6.96
N ARG A 151 -22.37 -19.71 -6.87
CA ARG A 151 -22.96 -18.90 -7.96
C ARG A 151 -22.80 -17.40 -7.72
N GLU A 152 -22.17 -17.02 -6.61
CA GLU A 152 -21.95 -15.63 -6.29
C GLU A 152 -21.01 -14.96 -7.31
N LYS A 153 -21.21 -13.65 -7.52
CA LYS A 153 -20.36 -12.88 -8.44
C LYS A 153 -18.92 -12.85 -7.94
N PRO A 154 -17.91 -13.16 -8.82
CA PRO A 154 -16.49 -13.12 -8.42
C PRO A 154 -16.08 -11.82 -7.74
N ALA A 155 -16.56 -10.68 -8.23
CA ALA A 155 -16.29 -9.36 -7.66
C ALA A 155 -16.79 -9.22 -6.21
N LEU A 156 -17.93 -9.82 -5.86
CA LEU A 156 -18.45 -9.80 -4.50
C LEU A 156 -17.57 -10.64 -3.58
N ILE A 157 -17.25 -11.86 -4.00
CA ILE A 157 -16.36 -12.76 -3.26
C ILE A 157 -14.99 -12.13 -3.05
N ALA A 158 -14.40 -11.52 -4.09
CA ALA A 158 -13.11 -10.83 -4.00
C ALA A 158 -13.10 -9.70 -2.97
N ARG A 159 -14.16 -8.89 -2.91
CA ARG A 159 -14.30 -7.83 -1.90
C ARG A 159 -14.39 -8.40 -0.48
N HIS A 160 -15.12 -9.49 -0.27
CA HIS A 160 -15.19 -10.14 1.04
C HIS A 160 -13.84 -10.74 1.45
N ILE A 161 -13.13 -11.41 0.55
CA ILE A 161 -11.79 -11.92 0.79
C ILE A 161 -10.84 -10.77 1.16
N PHE A 162 -10.86 -9.68 0.38
CA PHE A 162 -10.05 -8.50 0.67
C PHE A 162 -10.41 -7.87 2.03
N PHE A 163 -11.69 -7.82 2.39
CA PHE A 163 -12.13 -7.31 3.69
C PHE A 163 -11.59 -8.17 4.85
N VAL A 164 -11.72 -9.50 4.76
CA VAL A 164 -11.18 -10.43 5.76
C VAL A 164 -9.65 -10.28 5.87
N TYR A 165 -8.96 -10.24 4.73
CA TYR A 165 -7.52 -10.00 4.70
C TYR A 165 -7.14 -8.67 5.38
N SER A 166 -7.83 -7.58 5.04
CA SER A 166 -7.56 -6.25 5.62
C SER A 166 -7.82 -6.21 7.13
N ALA A 167 -8.84 -6.95 7.61
CA ALA A 167 -9.13 -7.08 9.03
C ALA A 167 -8.06 -7.89 9.77
N SER A 168 -7.50 -8.93 9.13
CA SER A 168 -6.47 -9.79 9.72
C SER A 168 -5.08 -9.14 9.86
N LEU A 169 -4.86 -7.98 9.22
CA LEU A 169 -3.63 -7.20 9.36
C LEU A 169 -3.58 -6.35 10.64
N ARG A 170 -4.66 -6.24 11.41
CA ARG A 170 -4.81 -5.40 12.59
C ARG A 170 -4.66 -6.20 13.86
#